data_e408e17f2391fc95b59841b5a6bfa6e7
#
_entry.id   e408e17f2391fc95b59841b5a6bfa6e7
#
_cell.length_a   1.000
_cell.length_b   1.000
_cell.length_c   1.000
_cell.angle_alpha   90.00
_cell.angle_beta   90.00
_cell.angle_gamma   90.00
#
_symmetry.space_group_name_H-M   'P 1'
#
loop_
_entity.id
_entity.type
_entity.pdbx_description
1 polymer ?
#
loop_
_entity_poly.entity_id
_entity_poly.type
_entity_poly.pdbx_seq_one_letter_code
_entity_poly.pdbx_strand_id
1 'polypeptide(L)'
;MVYDVRRSSAAASPAGHVRSREIMTIAVESPSQRARLRFREHPVEFLLGAFADVRPGEAPTVLLLTLNVFLLLTAYYLLKVAREPLILLGAGAEVKSYASVGQSLLLVFVASFYGWLSARVGRMALIASVTLFFAMNLAVFWALGIRGVSLGVPFFLWVGVFNTVTVAQFWSFAAETYTEEQGKRLFPIVGIGSSIGAVGGATIAEPLVRLGSPFLLMLVAAAILVSTVGLTYLVHRRNATLAATDSTKPQDAPLGRDNAFALIVRDRYLLIFAILIFVLNMVTKTGDYVLDRMLVSHARASAEALGIAPASYIGEFKARYFEWINTLGVILQLFVVSRVIKYAGLRVALILVPLASLAGYTTALAMPLIGVLFVGRVAESTLDYSLSNTTRQALWLVTSRDAKYKAKQVIDTFVMRAGDSVSAALVWFGTRAALGARAFLAVNVALSVAWAAMALLLGREHARRSEGSERFGAGRRFETAGRGAALRP
;
A
#
# COMPACT_ATOMS: atom_id res chain seq x y z
N MET A 1 -35.89 -36.36 -0.52
CA MET A 1 -37.24 -35.89 -0.86
C MET A 1 -37.48 -36.32 -2.30
N VAL A 2 -38.27 -37.38 -2.47
CA VAL A 2 -38.54 -38.12 -3.73
C VAL A 2 -39.76 -37.43 -4.34
N TYR A 3 -39.70 -37.01 -5.59
CA TYR A 3 -40.89 -36.68 -6.38
C TYR A 3 -41.12 -37.76 -7.41
N ASP A 4 -42.24 -38.47 -7.19
CA ASP A 4 -42.86 -39.44 -8.07
C ASP A 4 -43.85 -38.71 -8.97
N VAL A 5 -43.78 -38.88 -10.28
CA VAL A 5 -44.85 -38.52 -11.21
C VAL A 5 -45.17 -39.73 -12.10
N ARG A 6 -46.29 -40.34 -11.80
CA ARG A 6 -46.91 -41.41 -12.60
C ARG A 6 -47.86 -40.82 -13.66
N ARG A 7 -47.89 -41.55 -14.77
CA ARG A 7 -48.99 -41.87 -15.70
C ARG A 7 -49.25 -40.97 -16.90
N SER A 8 -49.04 -41.52 -18.05
CA SER A 8 -50.19 -41.87 -18.93
C SER A 8 -49.79 -42.89 -19.99
N SER A 9 -50.68 -43.82 -20.22
CA SER A 9 -50.66 -45.01 -21.05
C SER A 9 -50.87 -44.74 -22.55
N ALA A 10 -50.29 -45.56 -23.46
CA ALA A 10 -51.03 -46.47 -24.33
C ALA A 10 -50.16 -47.11 -25.43
N ALA A 11 -50.44 -48.42 -25.63
CA ALA A 11 -50.40 -49.28 -26.82
C ALA A 11 -49.08 -49.78 -27.43
N ALA A 12 -48.81 -51.03 -27.10
CA ALA A 12 -48.64 -52.25 -27.89
C ALA A 12 -47.71 -52.35 -29.14
N SER A 13 -46.73 -53.22 -29.02
CA SER A 13 -46.35 -54.47 -29.69
C SER A 13 -45.01 -54.44 -30.49
N PRO A 14 -44.45 -55.62 -30.89
CA PRO A 14 -43.24 -56.14 -30.22
C PRO A 14 -42.09 -56.31 -31.24
N ALA A 15 -40.94 -56.55 -30.74
CA ALA A 15 -39.84 -57.39 -31.23
C ALA A 15 -38.42 -56.76 -31.05
N GLY A 16 -37.67 -57.44 -30.26
CA GLY A 16 -36.25 -57.73 -30.53
C GLY A 16 -35.22 -56.62 -30.46
N HIS A 17 -34.58 -56.48 -29.33
CA HIS A 17 -33.13 -56.56 -29.19
C HIS A 17 -32.72 -56.13 -27.77
N VAL A 18 -32.13 -57.04 -27.05
CA VAL A 18 -31.44 -56.85 -25.79
C VAL A 18 -30.27 -55.86 -26.08
N ARG A 19 -30.41 -54.58 -25.71
CA ARG A 19 -29.28 -53.69 -25.55
C ARG A 19 -29.06 -53.51 -24.05
N SER A 20 -27.93 -54.06 -23.61
CA SER A 20 -27.38 -53.86 -22.29
C SER A 20 -27.41 -52.37 -21.94
N ARG A 21 -28.22 -51.99 -20.95
CA ARG A 21 -28.14 -50.67 -20.31
C ARG A 21 -26.86 -50.68 -19.52
N GLU A 22 -25.84 -50.05 -20.07
CA GLU A 22 -24.72 -49.50 -19.25
C GLU A 22 -25.33 -48.49 -18.28
N ILE A 23 -25.51 -48.91 -17.06
CA ILE A 23 -25.77 -47.98 -15.93
C ILE A 23 -24.48 -47.26 -15.73
N MET A 24 -24.40 -46.05 -16.28
CA MET A 24 -23.31 -45.09 -16.03
C MET A 24 -23.37 -44.72 -14.54
N THR A 25 -22.66 -45.50 -13.73
CA THR A 25 -22.48 -45.21 -12.30
C THR A 25 -21.66 -43.93 -12.23
N ILE A 26 -22.34 -42.80 -12.00
CA ILE A 26 -21.66 -41.56 -11.64
C ILE A 26 -21.04 -41.82 -10.27
N ALA A 27 -19.78 -42.24 -10.26
CA ALA A 27 -19.00 -42.35 -9.06
C ALA A 27 -18.95 -40.94 -8.40
N VAL A 28 -19.62 -40.80 -7.28
CA VAL A 28 -19.52 -39.61 -6.44
C VAL A 28 -18.11 -39.63 -5.86
N GLU A 29 -17.18 -38.97 -6.55
CA GLU A 29 -15.80 -38.83 -6.09
C GLU A 29 -15.77 -38.15 -4.73
N SER A 30 -15.03 -38.72 -3.80
CA SER A 30 -14.83 -38.14 -2.47
C SER A 30 -14.14 -36.78 -2.58
N PRO A 31 -14.39 -35.84 -1.65
CA PRO A 31 -13.71 -34.52 -1.65
C PRO A 31 -12.18 -34.62 -1.75
N SER A 32 -11.59 -35.67 -1.17
CA SER A 32 -10.15 -35.96 -1.22
C SER A 32 -9.68 -36.42 -2.61
N GLN A 33 -10.50 -37.17 -3.34
CA GLN A 33 -10.20 -37.60 -4.71
C GLN A 33 -10.28 -36.40 -5.69
N ARG A 34 -11.29 -35.55 -5.55
CA ARG A 34 -11.39 -34.29 -6.35
C ARG A 34 -10.22 -33.36 -6.09
N ALA A 35 -9.75 -33.22 -4.84
CA ALA A 35 -8.58 -32.42 -4.51
C ALA A 35 -7.30 -33.00 -5.14
N ARG A 36 -7.11 -34.33 -5.12
CA ARG A 36 -5.96 -35.01 -5.75
C ARG A 36 -5.97 -34.91 -7.27
N LEU A 37 -7.12 -34.98 -7.91
CA LEU A 37 -7.26 -34.79 -9.37
C LEU A 37 -6.97 -33.34 -9.76
N ARG A 38 -7.51 -32.35 -9.04
CA ARG A 38 -7.19 -30.92 -9.25
C ARG A 38 -5.71 -30.63 -9.07
N PHE A 39 -5.06 -31.21 -8.06
CA PHE A 39 -3.61 -31.04 -7.86
C PHE A 39 -2.80 -31.63 -9.02
N ARG A 40 -3.25 -32.80 -9.58
CA ARG A 40 -2.53 -33.48 -10.65
C ARG A 40 -2.69 -32.79 -12.01
N GLU A 41 -3.85 -32.22 -12.27
CA GLU A 41 -4.15 -31.49 -13.52
C GLU A 41 -3.68 -30.02 -13.51
N HIS A 42 -3.80 -29.35 -12.35
CA HIS A 42 -3.49 -27.93 -12.17
C HIS A 42 -2.77 -27.68 -10.85
N PRO A 43 -1.49 -28.12 -10.72
CA PRO A 43 -0.78 -28.04 -9.43
C PRO A 43 -0.55 -26.60 -8.96
N VAL A 44 -0.33 -25.65 -9.87
CA VAL A 44 -0.08 -24.26 -9.56
C VAL A 44 -1.35 -23.57 -9.06
N GLU A 45 -2.46 -23.78 -9.75
CA GLU A 45 -3.77 -23.24 -9.35
C GLU A 45 -4.22 -23.81 -8.00
N PHE A 46 -3.91 -25.07 -7.73
CA PHE A 46 -4.21 -25.71 -6.43
C PHE A 46 -3.41 -25.05 -5.29
N LEU A 47 -2.12 -24.79 -5.48
CA LEU A 47 -1.28 -24.11 -4.48
C LEU A 47 -1.72 -22.66 -4.25
N LEU A 48 -2.04 -21.93 -5.32
CA LEU A 48 -2.54 -20.57 -5.23
C LEU A 48 -3.95 -20.52 -4.63
N GLY A 49 -4.72 -21.61 -4.73
CA GLY A 49 -6.04 -21.77 -4.13
C GLY A 49 -6.07 -21.63 -2.59
N ALA A 50 -4.91 -21.76 -1.92
CA ALA A 50 -4.77 -21.48 -0.50
C ALA A 50 -4.87 -19.97 -0.18
N PHE A 51 -4.60 -19.09 -1.16
CA PHE A 51 -4.56 -17.63 -0.98
C PHE A 51 -5.74 -16.93 -1.65
N ALA A 52 -6.24 -17.47 -2.77
CA ALA A 52 -7.37 -16.90 -3.49
C ALA A 52 -8.02 -17.96 -4.41
N ASP A 53 -9.27 -17.73 -4.82
CA ASP A 53 -9.97 -18.58 -5.78
C ASP A 53 -9.43 -18.34 -7.20
N VAL A 54 -8.42 -19.13 -7.59
CA VAL A 54 -7.77 -19.07 -8.91
C VAL A 54 -8.40 -20.10 -9.83
N ARG A 55 -8.94 -19.66 -10.95
CA ARG A 55 -9.57 -20.52 -11.96
C ARG A 55 -8.52 -21.02 -12.97
N PRO A 56 -8.77 -22.18 -13.63
CA PRO A 56 -7.86 -22.70 -14.64
C PRO A 56 -7.52 -21.67 -15.72
N GLY A 57 -6.21 -21.51 -16.01
CA GLY A 57 -5.70 -20.56 -17.00
C GLY A 57 -5.40 -19.16 -16.48
N GLU A 58 -5.82 -18.77 -15.25
CA GLU A 58 -5.52 -17.48 -14.64
C GLU A 58 -4.12 -17.44 -13.97
N ALA A 59 -3.61 -18.60 -13.51
CA ALA A 59 -2.36 -18.69 -12.77
C ALA A 59 -1.14 -18.04 -13.46
N PRO A 60 -0.87 -18.24 -14.75
CA PRO A 60 0.31 -17.63 -15.36
C PRO A 60 0.25 -16.10 -15.39
N THR A 61 -0.93 -15.52 -15.61
CA THR A 61 -1.09 -14.06 -15.64
C THR A 61 -0.92 -13.46 -14.25
N VAL A 62 -1.53 -14.07 -13.22
CA VAL A 62 -1.40 -13.59 -11.84
C VAL A 62 0.04 -13.74 -11.33
N LEU A 63 0.74 -14.82 -11.66
CA LEU A 63 2.13 -15.02 -11.29
C LEU A 63 3.07 -14.03 -11.98
N LEU A 64 2.87 -13.75 -13.27
CA LEU A 64 3.65 -12.74 -13.99
C LEU A 64 3.44 -11.34 -13.40
N LEU A 65 2.21 -10.96 -13.05
CA LEU A 65 1.93 -9.69 -12.38
C LEU A 65 2.51 -9.66 -10.96
N THR A 66 2.42 -10.75 -10.22
CA THR A 66 3.02 -10.89 -8.88
C THR A 66 4.54 -10.76 -8.94
N LEU A 67 5.19 -11.42 -9.89
CA LEU A 67 6.63 -11.29 -10.11
C LEU A 67 7.02 -9.86 -10.56
N ASN A 68 6.21 -9.26 -11.41
CA ASN A 68 6.47 -7.90 -11.89
C ASN A 68 6.45 -6.89 -10.73
N VAL A 69 5.42 -6.90 -9.88
CA VAL A 69 5.34 -5.99 -8.73
C VAL A 69 6.38 -6.32 -7.65
N PHE A 70 6.70 -7.60 -7.46
CA PHE A 70 7.80 -8.03 -6.61
C PHE A 70 9.11 -7.38 -7.03
N LEU A 71 9.47 -7.47 -8.31
CA LEU A 71 10.68 -6.85 -8.85
C LEU A 71 10.62 -5.32 -8.78
N LEU A 72 9.48 -4.72 -9.10
CA LEU A 72 9.29 -3.27 -9.03
C LEU A 72 9.51 -2.74 -7.62
N LEU A 73 8.92 -3.37 -6.60
CA LEU A 73 9.08 -2.98 -5.21
C LEU A 73 10.50 -3.29 -4.70
N THR A 74 11.11 -4.39 -5.13
CA THR A 74 12.53 -4.69 -4.87
C THR A 74 13.41 -3.54 -5.36
N ALA A 75 13.28 -3.13 -6.63
CA ALA A 75 14.01 -1.99 -7.18
C ALA A 75 13.76 -0.70 -6.38
N TYR A 76 12.51 -0.41 -6.06
CA TYR A 76 12.16 0.77 -5.28
C TYR A 76 12.84 0.79 -3.90
N TYR A 77 12.85 -0.34 -3.16
CA TYR A 77 13.48 -0.38 -1.85
C TYR A 77 15.00 -0.31 -1.91
N LEU A 78 15.64 -0.86 -2.94
CA LEU A 78 17.06 -0.62 -3.22
C LEU A 78 17.35 0.88 -3.37
N LEU A 79 16.55 1.58 -4.18
CA LEU A 79 16.70 3.02 -4.41
C LEU A 79 16.37 3.85 -3.16
N LYS A 80 15.39 3.41 -2.38
CA LYS A 80 15.02 4.05 -1.11
C LYS A 80 16.15 3.96 -0.09
N VAL A 81 16.87 2.85 -0.03
CA VAL A 81 18.06 2.70 0.82
C VAL A 81 19.22 3.55 0.27
N ALA A 82 19.51 3.50 -1.04
CA ALA A 82 20.58 4.29 -1.68
C ALA A 82 20.40 5.80 -1.47
N ARG A 83 19.17 6.26 -1.48
CA ARG A 83 18.78 7.68 -1.33
C ARG A 83 19.20 8.27 0.01
N GLU A 84 19.08 7.50 1.09
CA GLU A 84 19.24 7.99 2.45
C GLU A 84 20.66 8.52 2.75
N PRO A 85 21.75 7.76 2.51
CA PRO A 85 23.10 8.30 2.73
C PRO A 85 23.41 9.49 1.82
N LEU A 86 22.92 9.49 0.58
CA LEU A 86 23.19 10.58 -0.37
C LEU A 86 22.58 11.91 0.08
N ILE A 87 21.33 11.90 0.56
CA ILE A 87 20.68 13.15 1.04
C ILE A 87 21.19 13.54 2.43
N LEU A 88 21.38 12.57 3.36
CA LEU A 88 21.73 12.88 4.73
C LEU A 88 23.17 13.36 4.87
N LEU A 89 24.12 12.80 4.14
CA LEU A 89 25.52 13.26 4.16
C LEU A 89 25.77 14.43 3.25
N GLY A 90 25.09 14.48 2.10
CA GLY A 90 25.30 15.55 1.11
C GLY A 90 24.59 16.87 1.45
N ALA A 91 23.44 16.81 2.12
CA ALA A 91 22.62 17.98 2.37
C ALA A 91 22.12 18.12 3.84
N GLY A 92 22.08 17.02 4.60
CA GLY A 92 21.63 17.00 5.98
C GLY A 92 20.15 16.62 6.15
N ALA A 93 19.77 16.28 7.39
CA ALA A 93 18.43 15.87 7.76
C ALA A 93 17.40 17.00 7.58
N GLU A 94 17.81 18.25 7.81
CA GLU A 94 17.01 19.46 7.63
C GLU A 94 16.59 19.60 6.17
N VAL A 95 17.56 19.54 5.25
CA VAL A 95 17.31 19.68 3.80
C VAL A 95 16.44 18.53 3.28
N LYS A 96 16.58 17.32 3.81
CA LYS A 96 15.68 16.22 3.49
C LYS A 96 14.22 16.54 3.85
N SER A 97 13.98 17.18 4.99
CA SER A 97 12.64 17.60 5.40
C SER A 97 12.06 18.64 4.41
N TYR A 98 12.87 19.63 3.98
CA TYR A 98 12.45 20.62 2.99
C TYR A 98 12.25 20.02 1.60
N ALA A 99 13.12 19.09 1.20
CA ALA A 99 13.00 18.37 -0.07
C ALA A 99 11.70 17.55 -0.16
N SER A 100 11.17 17.07 0.97
CA SER A 100 9.87 16.37 1.00
C SER A 100 8.71 17.29 0.57
N VAL A 101 8.75 18.57 0.93
CA VAL A 101 7.77 19.57 0.47
C VAL A 101 7.94 19.84 -1.02
N GLY A 102 9.20 20.07 -1.45
CA GLY A 102 9.53 20.25 -2.88
C GLY A 102 9.07 19.06 -3.74
N GLN A 103 9.25 17.82 -3.24
CA GLN A 103 8.76 16.61 -3.89
C GLN A 103 7.24 16.62 -4.05
N SER A 104 6.51 17.10 -3.06
CA SER A 104 5.05 17.17 -3.10
C SER A 104 4.55 18.13 -4.19
N LEU A 105 5.21 19.28 -4.33
CA LEU A 105 4.91 20.24 -5.41
C LEU A 105 5.28 19.67 -6.78
N LEU A 106 6.45 19.05 -6.89
CA LEU A 106 6.90 18.42 -8.14
C LEU A 106 5.93 17.35 -8.63
N LEU A 107 5.37 16.55 -7.72
CA LEU A 107 4.42 15.50 -8.07
C LEU A 107 3.13 16.02 -8.72
N VAL A 108 2.68 17.24 -8.41
CA VAL A 108 1.52 17.86 -9.07
C VAL A 108 1.82 18.09 -10.57
N PHE A 109 2.99 18.61 -10.89
CA PHE A 109 3.41 18.83 -12.28
C PHE A 109 3.62 17.50 -13.01
N VAL A 110 4.27 16.54 -12.36
CA VAL A 110 4.52 15.22 -12.94
C VAL A 110 3.23 14.48 -13.22
N ALA A 111 2.25 14.51 -12.31
CA ALA A 111 0.95 13.87 -12.52
C ALA A 111 0.20 14.49 -13.71
N SER A 112 0.23 15.82 -13.84
CA SER A 112 -0.36 16.53 -14.97
C SER A 112 0.32 16.17 -16.30
N PHE A 113 1.66 16.14 -16.31
CA PHE A 113 2.45 15.74 -17.49
C PHE A 113 2.21 14.28 -17.87
N TYR A 114 2.18 13.38 -16.88
CA TYR A 114 1.89 11.96 -17.13
C TYR A 114 0.47 11.75 -17.70
N GLY A 115 -0.52 12.46 -17.17
CA GLY A 115 -1.88 12.45 -17.71
C GLY A 115 -1.94 12.93 -19.17
N TRP A 116 -1.21 14.02 -19.49
CA TRP A 116 -1.09 14.53 -20.86
C TRP A 116 -0.41 13.51 -21.81
N LEU A 117 0.67 12.85 -21.33
CA LEU A 117 1.40 11.84 -22.10
C LEU A 117 0.56 10.60 -22.34
N SER A 118 -0.16 10.12 -21.32
CA SER A 118 -1.01 8.93 -21.39
C SER A 118 -2.18 9.08 -22.40
N ALA A 119 -2.62 10.30 -22.64
CA ALA A 119 -3.64 10.59 -23.65
C ALA A 119 -3.13 10.52 -25.10
N ARG A 120 -1.80 10.52 -25.31
CA ARG A 120 -1.17 10.59 -26.64
C ARG A 120 -0.42 9.34 -27.06
N VAL A 121 -0.02 8.54 -26.09
CA VAL A 121 0.87 7.38 -26.32
C VAL A 121 0.11 6.10 -25.97
N GLY A 122 0.24 5.11 -26.84
CA GLY A 122 -0.35 3.80 -26.58
C GLY A 122 0.19 3.19 -25.28
N ARG A 123 -0.68 2.51 -24.56
CA ARG A 123 -0.45 2.01 -23.20
C ARG A 123 0.89 1.27 -23.00
N MET A 124 1.19 0.27 -23.85
CA MET A 124 2.43 -0.50 -23.72
C MET A 124 3.65 0.36 -24.00
N ALA A 125 3.59 1.24 -24.99
CA ALA A 125 4.66 2.19 -25.30
C ALA A 125 4.86 3.20 -24.15
N LEU A 126 3.78 3.66 -23.50
CA LEU A 126 3.86 4.52 -22.33
C LEU A 126 4.59 3.82 -21.17
N ILE A 127 4.20 2.58 -20.85
CA ILE A 127 4.82 1.82 -19.76
C ILE A 127 6.31 1.60 -20.04
N ALA A 128 6.63 1.13 -21.24
CA ALA A 128 8.01 0.85 -21.62
C ALA A 128 8.86 2.13 -21.63
N SER A 129 8.39 3.22 -22.27
CA SER A 129 9.14 4.47 -22.36
C SER A 129 9.39 5.12 -21.00
N VAL A 130 8.39 5.15 -20.13
CA VAL A 130 8.51 5.71 -18.76
C VAL A 130 9.47 4.86 -17.91
N THR A 131 9.33 3.53 -17.94
CA THR A 131 10.21 2.64 -17.16
C THR A 131 11.66 2.70 -17.66
N LEU A 132 11.87 2.68 -18.98
CA LEU A 132 13.21 2.80 -19.57
C LEU A 132 13.83 4.19 -19.34
N PHE A 133 13.03 5.26 -19.37
CA PHE A 133 13.47 6.60 -18.98
C PHE A 133 13.99 6.59 -17.55
N PHE A 134 13.29 6.00 -16.60
CA PHE A 134 13.75 5.88 -15.23
C PHE A 134 15.01 5.01 -15.11
N ALA A 135 15.09 3.89 -15.81
CA ALA A 135 16.27 3.03 -15.80
C ALA A 135 17.52 3.74 -16.39
N MET A 136 17.35 4.50 -17.47
CA MET A 136 18.42 5.30 -18.06
C MET A 136 18.90 6.41 -17.10
N ASN A 137 17.99 7.10 -16.42
CA ASN A 137 18.35 8.10 -15.42
C ASN A 137 19.19 7.49 -14.28
N LEU A 138 18.92 6.24 -13.86
CA LEU A 138 19.74 5.56 -12.85
C LEU A 138 21.18 5.35 -13.32
N ALA A 139 21.39 5.00 -14.58
CA ALA A 139 22.75 4.91 -15.15
C ALA A 139 23.44 6.28 -15.16
N VAL A 140 22.70 7.37 -15.46
CA VAL A 140 23.22 8.74 -15.39
C VAL A 140 23.56 9.12 -13.95
N PHE A 141 22.68 8.86 -12.98
CA PHE A 141 22.98 9.13 -11.57
C PHE A 141 24.18 8.33 -11.07
N TRP A 142 24.29 7.07 -11.44
CA TRP A 142 25.48 6.27 -11.16
C TRP A 142 26.75 6.90 -11.73
N ALA A 143 26.76 7.27 -13.02
CA ALA A 143 27.92 7.86 -13.68
C ALA A 143 28.34 9.23 -13.10
N LEU A 144 27.38 10.04 -12.66
CA LEU A 144 27.65 11.31 -11.99
C LEU A 144 28.14 11.07 -10.56
N GLY A 145 27.55 10.11 -9.86
CA GLY A 145 27.91 9.79 -8.48
C GLY A 145 29.33 9.29 -8.32
N ILE A 146 29.80 8.38 -9.19
CA ILE A 146 31.19 7.91 -9.17
C ILE A 146 32.20 9.01 -9.51
N ARG A 147 31.77 10.10 -10.15
CA ARG A 147 32.58 11.28 -10.42
C ARG A 147 32.56 12.30 -9.27
N GLY A 148 31.92 12.00 -8.16
CA GLY A 148 31.85 12.85 -6.98
C GLY A 148 30.82 13.98 -7.05
N VAL A 149 29.90 13.98 -8.01
CA VAL A 149 28.82 14.96 -8.09
C VAL A 149 27.84 14.77 -6.92
N SER A 150 27.49 15.85 -6.23
CA SER A 150 26.51 15.83 -5.15
C SER A 150 25.09 15.55 -5.67
N LEU A 151 24.56 14.37 -5.38
CA LEU A 151 23.27 13.90 -5.91
C LEU A 151 22.13 13.90 -4.86
N GLY A 152 22.39 14.30 -3.63
CA GLY A 152 21.47 14.12 -2.49
C GLY A 152 20.04 14.58 -2.77
N VAL A 153 19.86 15.89 -3.04
CA VAL A 153 18.52 16.45 -3.29
C VAL A 153 17.91 15.99 -4.62
N PRO A 154 18.64 16.07 -5.77
CA PRO A 154 18.08 15.64 -7.05
C PRO A 154 17.63 14.17 -7.02
N PHE A 155 18.45 13.28 -6.47
CA PHE A 155 18.13 11.87 -6.40
C PHE A 155 16.97 11.58 -5.42
N PHE A 156 16.90 12.32 -4.30
CA PHE A 156 15.78 12.22 -3.36
C PHE A 156 14.44 12.56 -4.03
N LEU A 157 14.37 13.67 -4.74
CA LEU A 157 13.17 14.10 -5.47
C LEU A 157 12.80 13.09 -6.56
N TRP A 158 13.80 12.64 -7.30
CA TRP A 158 13.64 11.68 -8.40
C TRP A 158 13.09 10.34 -7.90
N VAL A 159 13.61 9.77 -6.79
CA VAL A 159 13.09 8.51 -6.20
C VAL A 159 11.63 8.65 -5.79
N GLY A 160 11.24 9.81 -5.28
CA GLY A 160 9.85 10.07 -4.92
C GLY A 160 8.91 10.11 -6.13
N VAL A 161 9.34 10.75 -7.21
CA VAL A 161 8.61 10.76 -8.50
C VAL A 161 8.53 9.35 -9.07
N PHE A 162 9.67 8.65 -9.14
CA PHE A 162 9.75 7.26 -9.61
C PHE A 162 8.75 6.37 -8.90
N ASN A 163 8.77 6.34 -7.57
CA ASN A 163 7.85 5.50 -6.80
C ASN A 163 6.38 5.79 -7.12
N THR A 164 6.01 7.07 -7.12
CA THR A 164 4.61 7.46 -7.34
C THR A 164 4.13 7.10 -8.74
N VAL A 165 4.94 7.36 -9.76
CA VAL A 165 4.57 7.12 -11.16
C VAL A 165 4.54 5.63 -11.47
N THR A 166 5.61 4.89 -11.12
CA THR A 166 5.75 3.48 -11.53
C THR A 166 4.80 2.56 -10.77
N VAL A 167 4.55 2.81 -9.48
CA VAL A 167 3.58 2.02 -8.71
C VAL A 167 2.15 2.29 -9.20
N ALA A 168 1.78 3.56 -9.44
CA ALA A 168 0.47 3.89 -9.99
C ALA A 168 0.28 3.28 -11.38
N GLN A 169 1.30 3.34 -12.24
CA GLN A 169 1.31 2.75 -13.58
C GLN A 169 1.13 1.23 -13.53
N PHE A 170 1.83 0.54 -12.62
CA PHE A 170 1.67 -0.91 -12.44
C PHE A 170 0.23 -1.27 -12.04
N TRP A 171 -0.33 -0.59 -11.02
CA TRP A 171 -1.70 -0.90 -10.58
C TRP A 171 -2.76 -0.56 -11.62
N SER A 172 -2.56 0.51 -12.40
CA SER A 172 -3.42 0.81 -13.55
C SER A 172 -3.37 -0.30 -14.60
N PHE A 173 -2.15 -0.80 -14.90
CA PHE A 173 -1.95 -1.93 -15.80
C PHE A 173 -2.62 -3.21 -15.30
N ALA A 174 -2.46 -3.54 -14.02
CA ALA A 174 -3.09 -4.71 -13.41
C ALA A 174 -4.63 -4.59 -13.41
N ALA A 175 -5.17 -3.41 -13.10
CA ALA A 175 -6.61 -3.16 -13.08
C ALA A 175 -7.27 -3.29 -14.47
N GLU A 176 -6.55 -2.94 -15.53
CA GLU A 176 -7.06 -3.11 -16.90
C GLU A 176 -6.87 -4.54 -17.44
N THR A 177 -5.97 -5.31 -16.81
CA THR A 177 -5.69 -6.71 -17.17
C THR A 177 -6.83 -7.64 -16.76
N TYR A 178 -7.55 -7.31 -15.68
CA TYR A 178 -8.59 -8.13 -15.08
C TYR A 178 -9.96 -7.46 -15.14
N THR A 179 -11.01 -8.29 -15.19
CA THR A 179 -12.38 -7.86 -14.89
C THR A 179 -12.51 -7.53 -13.40
N GLU A 180 -13.58 -6.82 -13.01
CA GLU A 180 -13.82 -6.47 -11.60
C GLU A 180 -13.88 -7.73 -10.70
N GLU A 181 -14.54 -8.81 -11.16
CA GLU A 181 -14.64 -10.07 -10.45
C GLU A 181 -13.26 -10.74 -10.28
N GLN A 182 -12.47 -10.81 -11.35
CA GLN A 182 -11.12 -11.35 -11.33
C GLN A 182 -10.20 -10.52 -10.42
N GLY A 183 -10.27 -9.19 -10.51
CA GLY A 183 -9.49 -8.29 -9.67
C GLY A 183 -9.76 -8.50 -8.17
N LYS A 184 -11.03 -8.61 -7.77
CA LYS A 184 -11.40 -8.89 -6.36
C LYS A 184 -10.80 -10.19 -5.84
N ARG A 185 -10.67 -11.22 -6.68
CA ARG A 185 -10.11 -12.53 -6.31
C ARG A 185 -8.58 -12.56 -6.36
N LEU A 186 -7.97 -11.97 -7.39
CA LEU A 186 -6.55 -12.17 -7.73
C LEU A 186 -5.62 -11.07 -7.20
N PHE A 187 -6.10 -9.84 -6.99
CA PHE A 187 -5.27 -8.76 -6.43
C PHE A 187 -4.65 -9.04 -5.06
N PRO A 188 -5.25 -9.83 -4.15
CA PRO A 188 -4.57 -10.22 -2.93
C PRO A 188 -3.26 -10.96 -3.19
N ILE A 189 -3.19 -11.85 -4.20
CA ILE A 189 -1.95 -12.56 -4.58
C ILE A 189 -0.91 -11.57 -5.12
N VAL A 190 -1.32 -10.66 -6.00
CA VAL A 190 -0.44 -9.59 -6.51
C VAL A 190 0.07 -8.72 -5.36
N GLY A 191 -0.79 -8.38 -4.39
CA GLY A 191 -0.42 -7.63 -3.19
C GLY A 191 0.65 -8.33 -2.34
N ILE A 192 0.59 -9.66 -2.20
CA ILE A 192 1.63 -10.45 -1.54
C ILE A 192 2.98 -10.24 -2.25
N GLY A 193 3.01 -10.25 -3.59
CA GLY A 193 4.21 -9.97 -4.38
C GLY A 193 4.82 -8.62 -4.05
N SER A 194 4.00 -7.56 -3.91
CA SER A 194 4.49 -6.24 -3.53
C SER A 194 5.12 -6.22 -2.14
N SER A 195 4.51 -6.90 -1.18
CA SER A 195 4.99 -6.96 0.20
C SER A 195 6.31 -7.73 0.30
N ILE A 196 6.40 -8.89 -0.35
CA ILE A 196 7.64 -9.70 -0.39
C ILE A 196 8.74 -8.93 -1.14
N GLY A 197 8.41 -8.21 -2.21
CA GLY A 197 9.36 -7.37 -2.94
C GLY A 197 9.92 -6.25 -2.08
N ALA A 198 9.09 -5.62 -1.24
CA ALA A 198 9.52 -4.59 -0.31
C ALA A 198 10.49 -5.14 0.77
N VAL A 199 10.19 -6.31 1.34
CA VAL A 199 11.10 -7.01 2.26
C VAL A 199 12.38 -7.39 1.54
N GLY A 200 12.28 -8.11 0.41
CA GLY A 200 13.44 -8.59 -0.34
C GLY A 200 14.36 -7.46 -0.80
N GLY A 201 13.81 -6.35 -1.26
CA GLY A 201 14.59 -5.18 -1.65
C GLY A 201 15.37 -4.57 -0.48
N ALA A 202 14.75 -4.47 0.71
CA ALA A 202 15.41 -3.96 1.90
C ALA A 202 16.49 -4.92 2.41
N THR A 203 16.23 -6.24 2.45
CA THR A 203 17.18 -7.27 2.86
C THR A 203 18.39 -7.34 1.92
N ILE A 204 18.16 -7.31 0.59
CA ILE A 204 19.24 -7.35 -0.40
C ILE A 204 20.07 -6.05 -0.40
N ALA A 205 19.49 -4.93 -0.01
CA ALA A 205 20.19 -3.65 0.04
C ALA A 205 21.37 -3.66 1.04
N GLU A 206 21.23 -4.30 2.20
CA GLU A 206 22.28 -4.31 3.23
C GLU A 206 23.62 -4.91 2.72
N PRO A 207 23.66 -6.15 2.19
CA PRO A 207 24.91 -6.71 1.68
C PRO A 207 25.46 -5.94 0.46
N LEU A 208 24.60 -5.41 -0.40
CA LEU A 208 25.04 -4.62 -1.55
C LEU A 208 25.69 -3.29 -1.14
N VAL A 209 25.22 -2.64 -0.07
CA VAL A 209 25.84 -1.45 0.49
C VAL A 209 27.23 -1.77 1.05
N ARG A 210 27.41 -2.94 1.69
CA ARG A 210 28.71 -3.39 2.21
C ARG A 210 29.72 -3.72 1.13
N LEU A 211 29.25 -4.33 0.03
CA LEU A 211 30.12 -4.74 -1.09
C LEU A 211 30.60 -3.56 -1.93
N GLY A 212 29.88 -2.45 -1.92
CA GLY A 212 30.19 -1.32 -2.77
C GLY A 212 29.80 0.01 -2.14
N SER A 213 29.24 0.87 -2.96
CA SER A 213 28.69 2.16 -2.55
C SER A 213 27.17 2.18 -2.77
N PRO A 214 26.43 3.17 -2.25
CA PRO A 214 25.02 3.36 -2.60
C PRO A 214 24.74 3.40 -4.11
N PHE A 215 25.75 3.71 -4.92
CA PHE A 215 25.64 3.75 -6.38
C PHE A 215 25.48 2.36 -7.02
N LEU A 216 25.99 1.28 -6.40
CA LEU A 216 25.77 -0.09 -6.89
C LEU A 216 24.27 -0.46 -6.90
N LEU A 217 23.54 0.01 -5.88
CA LEU A 217 22.11 -0.24 -5.79
C LEU A 217 21.33 0.38 -6.97
N MET A 218 21.82 1.51 -7.53
CA MET A 218 21.22 2.16 -8.70
C MET A 218 21.32 1.27 -9.94
N LEU A 219 22.48 0.64 -10.16
CA LEU A 219 22.67 -0.25 -11.32
C LEU A 219 21.84 -1.52 -11.19
N VAL A 220 21.81 -2.12 -10.00
CA VAL A 220 20.99 -3.32 -9.75
C VAL A 220 19.52 -2.99 -9.95
N ALA A 221 19.05 -1.86 -9.41
CA ALA A 221 17.67 -1.40 -9.61
C ALA A 221 17.34 -1.13 -11.09
N ALA A 222 18.28 -0.52 -11.84
CA ALA A 222 18.12 -0.28 -13.28
C ALA A 222 17.95 -1.61 -14.05
N ALA A 223 18.77 -2.61 -13.77
CA ALA A 223 18.67 -3.93 -14.39
C ALA A 223 17.32 -4.61 -14.07
N ILE A 224 16.88 -4.52 -12.81
CA ILE A 224 15.56 -5.03 -12.40
C ILE A 224 14.45 -4.30 -13.16
N LEU A 225 14.49 -2.96 -13.27
CA LEU A 225 13.47 -2.19 -13.99
C LEU A 225 13.37 -2.56 -15.46
N VAL A 226 14.50 -2.78 -16.12
CA VAL A 226 14.49 -3.25 -17.51
C VAL A 226 13.79 -4.60 -17.63
N SER A 227 14.02 -5.53 -16.69
CA SER A 227 13.34 -6.84 -16.68
C SER A 227 11.81 -6.72 -16.48
N THR A 228 11.33 -5.72 -15.72
CA THR A 228 9.88 -5.50 -15.54
C THR A 228 9.18 -5.10 -16.82
N VAL A 229 9.86 -4.42 -17.76
CA VAL A 229 9.31 -4.10 -19.08
C VAL A 229 9.02 -5.38 -19.86
N GLY A 230 9.95 -6.35 -19.85
CA GLY A 230 9.77 -7.65 -20.48
C GLY A 230 8.58 -8.42 -19.90
N LEU A 231 8.45 -8.44 -18.57
CA LEU A 231 7.32 -9.09 -17.89
C LEU A 231 5.97 -8.43 -18.25
N THR A 232 5.93 -7.09 -18.29
CA THR A 232 4.74 -6.34 -18.69
C THR A 232 4.35 -6.66 -20.13
N TYR A 233 5.33 -6.76 -21.03
CA TYR A 233 5.10 -7.16 -22.43
C TYR A 233 4.56 -8.58 -22.53
N LEU A 234 5.08 -9.54 -21.75
CA LEU A 234 4.56 -10.92 -21.72
C LEU A 234 3.10 -10.98 -21.26
N VAL A 235 2.76 -10.25 -20.21
CA VAL A 235 1.36 -10.13 -19.73
C VAL A 235 0.48 -9.51 -20.82
N HIS A 236 0.92 -8.41 -21.43
CA HIS A 236 0.16 -7.72 -22.49
C HIS A 236 -0.09 -8.65 -23.68
N ARG A 237 0.91 -9.33 -24.18
CA ARG A 237 0.81 -10.28 -25.30
C ARG A 237 -0.15 -11.43 -24.99
N ARG A 238 -0.09 -11.97 -23.77
CA ARG A 238 -0.98 -13.05 -23.33
C ARG A 238 -2.43 -12.59 -23.26
N ASN A 239 -2.69 -11.39 -22.75
CA ASN A 239 -4.05 -10.86 -22.65
C ASN A 239 -4.66 -10.44 -23.99
N ALA A 240 -3.86 -9.96 -24.94
CA ALA A 240 -4.33 -9.68 -26.28
C ALA A 240 -4.92 -10.91 -26.96
N THR A 241 -4.44 -12.10 -26.61
CA THR A 241 -4.97 -13.39 -27.08
C THR A 241 -6.28 -13.78 -26.41
N LEU A 242 -6.58 -13.28 -25.21
CA LEU A 242 -7.77 -13.61 -24.41
C LEU A 242 -8.89 -12.55 -24.52
N ALA A 243 -8.57 -11.32 -24.89
CA ALA A 243 -9.47 -10.14 -24.85
C ALA A 243 -10.40 -10.01 -26.08
N ALA A 244 -10.56 -11.02 -26.91
CA ALA A 244 -11.51 -11.00 -28.02
C ALA A 244 -12.99 -11.08 -27.57
N THR A 245 -13.27 -11.13 -26.28
CA THR A 245 -14.64 -11.27 -25.73
C THR A 245 -14.81 -10.43 -24.47
N ASP A 246 -15.68 -9.44 -24.57
CA ASP A 246 -16.34 -8.65 -23.51
C ASP A 246 -15.70 -7.33 -23.03
N SER A 247 -16.38 -6.24 -23.45
CA SER A 247 -16.20 -4.91 -22.88
C SER A 247 -17.56 -4.26 -22.62
N THR A 248 -18.01 -4.31 -21.39
CA THR A 248 -19.07 -3.43 -20.88
C THR A 248 -18.64 -2.83 -19.54
N LYS A 249 -18.15 -1.58 -19.54
CA LYS A 249 -17.92 -0.82 -18.30
C LYS A 249 -19.23 -0.16 -17.88
N PRO A 250 -19.67 -0.32 -16.62
CA PRO A 250 -20.79 0.46 -16.08
C PRO A 250 -20.41 1.93 -16.01
N GLN A 251 -21.22 2.81 -16.59
CA GLN A 251 -21.09 4.26 -16.45
C GLN A 251 -21.53 4.68 -15.04
N ASP A 252 -20.60 5.27 -14.28
CA ASP A 252 -20.88 5.81 -12.95
C ASP A 252 -21.76 7.06 -13.03
N ALA A 253 -22.78 7.12 -12.17
CA ALA A 253 -23.65 8.29 -12.04
C ALA A 253 -22.85 9.54 -11.61
N PRO A 254 -23.19 10.75 -12.09
CA PRO A 254 -22.47 11.99 -11.77
C PRO A 254 -22.43 12.26 -10.26
N LEU A 255 -21.27 12.67 -9.74
CA LEU A 255 -21.09 13.13 -8.36
C LEU A 255 -21.75 14.51 -8.18
N GLY A 256 -22.28 14.79 -6.97
CA GLY A 256 -22.87 16.09 -6.62
C GLY A 256 -21.93 17.29 -6.88
N ARG A 257 -22.46 18.51 -6.90
CA ARG A 257 -21.67 19.72 -7.20
C ARG A 257 -20.94 20.35 -6.01
N ASP A 258 -21.03 19.76 -4.81
CA ASP A 258 -20.43 20.34 -3.60
C ASP A 258 -18.91 20.37 -3.64
N ASN A 259 -18.33 21.47 -3.13
CA ASN A 259 -16.89 21.62 -2.97
C ASN A 259 -16.38 20.68 -1.86
N ALA A 260 -15.36 19.88 -2.17
CA ALA A 260 -14.78 18.91 -1.25
C ALA A 260 -14.27 19.52 0.08
N PHE A 261 -13.68 20.71 0.04
CA PHE A 261 -13.23 21.43 1.25
C PHE A 261 -14.42 21.87 2.11
N ALA A 262 -15.47 22.38 1.50
CA ALA A 262 -16.68 22.78 2.24
C ALA A 262 -17.34 21.57 2.91
N LEU A 263 -17.31 20.41 2.27
CA LEU A 263 -17.84 19.16 2.83
C LEU A 263 -17.06 18.75 4.11
N ILE A 264 -15.73 18.86 4.08
CA ILE A 264 -14.88 18.52 5.23
C ILE A 264 -15.15 19.46 6.42
N VAL A 265 -15.23 20.78 6.16
CA VAL A 265 -15.42 21.77 7.23
C VAL A 265 -16.83 21.69 7.86
N ARG A 266 -17.85 21.42 7.06
CA ARG A 266 -19.24 21.30 7.54
C ARG A 266 -19.53 20.03 8.30
N ASP A 267 -18.83 18.96 8.00
CA ASP A 267 -19.03 17.66 8.63
C ASP A 267 -17.99 17.43 9.74
N ARG A 268 -18.45 17.48 11.00
CA ARG A 268 -17.61 17.30 12.20
C ARG A 268 -16.75 16.03 12.15
N TYR A 269 -17.29 14.91 11.65
CA TYR A 269 -16.56 13.66 11.54
C TYR A 269 -15.40 13.79 10.57
N LEU A 270 -15.66 14.33 9.37
CA LEU A 270 -14.64 14.52 8.35
C LEU A 270 -13.57 15.53 8.80
N LEU A 271 -13.98 16.57 9.54
CA LEU A 271 -13.04 17.56 10.08
C LEU A 271 -12.11 16.93 11.12
N ILE A 272 -12.64 16.15 12.09
CA ILE A 272 -11.81 15.45 13.08
C ILE A 272 -10.89 14.45 12.37
N PHE A 273 -11.39 13.75 11.36
CA PHE A 273 -10.59 12.82 10.57
C PHE A 273 -9.46 13.53 9.81
N ALA A 274 -9.73 14.68 9.20
CA ALA A 274 -8.72 15.49 8.52
C ALA A 274 -7.64 15.97 9.51
N ILE A 275 -8.03 16.49 10.69
CA ILE A 275 -7.09 16.92 11.73
C ILE A 275 -6.25 15.73 12.23
N LEU A 276 -6.84 14.55 12.42
CA LEU A 276 -6.12 13.35 12.80
C LEU A 276 -5.03 13.00 11.79
N ILE A 277 -5.36 12.98 10.49
CA ILE A 277 -4.39 12.71 9.41
C ILE A 277 -3.29 13.76 9.35
N PHE A 278 -3.64 15.04 9.53
CA PHE A 278 -2.68 16.13 9.60
C PHE A 278 -1.66 15.93 10.74
N VAL A 279 -2.14 15.68 11.97
CA VAL A 279 -1.28 15.48 13.15
C VAL A 279 -0.45 14.20 13.01
N LEU A 280 -1.03 13.11 12.50
CA LEU A 280 -0.30 11.86 12.19
C LEU A 280 0.91 12.14 11.29
N ASN A 281 0.72 12.91 10.21
CA ASN A 281 1.82 13.24 9.30
C ASN A 281 2.87 14.11 9.97
N MET A 282 2.46 15.07 10.79
CA MET A 282 3.42 15.88 11.58
C MET A 282 4.28 15.00 12.50
N VAL A 283 3.67 14.08 13.26
CA VAL A 283 4.41 13.15 14.15
C VAL A 283 5.39 12.32 13.34
N THR A 284 4.94 11.68 12.26
CA THR A 284 5.76 10.81 11.44
C THR A 284 6.94 11.56 10.81
N LYS A 285 6.71 12.73 10.21
CA LYS A 285 7.76 13.52 9.53
C LYS A 285 8.76 14.13 10.50
N THR A 286 8.29 14.67 11.63
CA THR A 286 9.19 15.18 12.67
C THR A 286 9.99 14.03 13.30
N GLY A 287 9.37 12.86 13.48
CA GLY A 287 10.06 11.66 13.96
C GLY A 287 11.14 11.15 13.00
N ASP A 288 10.85 11.15 11.67
CA ASP A 288 11.85 10.85 10.64
C ASP A 288 13.05 11.80 10.73
N TYR A 289 12.78 13.10 10.88
CA TYR A 289 13.82 14.12 11.03
C TYR A 289 14.71 13.87 12.25
N VAL A 290 14.12 13.59 13.41
CA VAL A 290 14.88 13.31 14.65
C VAL A 290 15.77 12.07 14.49
N LEU A 291 15.19 10.98 13.92
CA LEU A 291 15.95 9.77 13.65
C LEU A 291 17.12 10.05 12.70
N ASP A 292 16.88 10.76 11.61
CA ASP A 292 17.90 11.09 10.63
C ASP A 292 19.00 11.97 11.20
N ARG A 293 18.66 12.97 12.00
CA ARG A 293 19.62 13.85 12.68
C ARG A 293 20.51 13.07 13.64
N MET A 294 19.92 12.20 14.47
CA MET A 294 20.68 11.33 15.38
C MET A 294 21.52 10.32 14.62
N LEU A 295 21.01 9.77 13.53
CA LEU A 295 21.72 8.81 12.68
C LEU A 295 22.98 9.43 12.07
N VAL A 296 22.89 10.65 11.52
CA VAL A 296 24.04 11.34 10.94
C VAL A 296 25.12 11.61 11.98
N SER A 297 24.75 12.10 13.18
CA SER A 297 25.71 12.34 14.26
C SER A 297 26.38 11.06 14.73
N HIS A 298 25.60 9.97 14.87
CA HIS A 298 26.11 8.67 15.28
C HIS A 298 26.99 8.02 14.21
N ALA A 299 26.62 8.13 12.93
CA ALA A 299 27.42 7.61 11.81
C ALA A 299 28.79 8.27 11.72
N ARG A 300 28.89 9.59 11.96
CA ARG A 300 30.16 10.31 11.97
C ARG A 300 31.05 9.87 13.15
N ALA A 301 30.51 9.77 14.34
CA ALA A 301 31.24 9.31 15.51
C ALA A 301 31.70 7.85 15.36
N SER A 302 30.85 6.97 14.81
CA SER A 302 31.19 5.55 14.58
C SER A 302 32.20 5.36 13.46
N ALA A 303 32.24 6.24 12.46
CA ALA A 303 33.23 6.19 11.39
C ALA A 303 34.65 6.43 11.92
N GLU A 304 34.82 7.38 12.84
CA GLU A 304 36.10 7.66 13.50
C GLU A 304 36.54 6.47 14.38
N ALA A 305 35.61 5.80 15.06
CA ALA A 305 35.90 4.70 15.98
C ALA A 305 36.15 3.35 15.28
N LEU A 306 35.40 3.07 14.18
CA LEU A 306 35.35 1.76 13.54
C LEU A 306 35.94 1.73 12.12
N GLY A 307 36.36 2.87 11.58
CA GLY A 307 36.90 2.97 10.20
C GLY A 307 35.86 2.69 9.11
N ILE A 308 34.56 2.68 9.43
CA ILE A 308 33.46 2.42 8.48
C ILE A 308 33.04 3.73 7.81
N ALA A 309 32.92 3.73 6.49
CA ALA A 309 32.44 4.93 5.77
C ALA A 309 31.04 5.33 6.27
N PRO A 310 30.78 6.60 6.62
CA PRO A 310 29.47 7.06 7.12
C PRO A 310 28.31 6.72 6.18
N ALA A 311 28.55 6.73 4.87
CA ALA A 311 27.56 6.37 3.86
C ALA A 311 27.12 4.89 3.97
N SER A 312 28.06 3.99 4.18
CA SER A 312 27.78 2.56 4.38
C SER A 312 27.00 2.35 5.68
N TYR A 313 27.43 2.99 6.77
CA TYR A 313 26.73 2.92 8.06
C TYR A 313 25.26 3.37 7.97
N ILE A 314 25.00 4.52 7.34
CA ILE A 314 23.63 5.02 7.14
C ILE A 314 22.84 4.08 6.22
N GLY A 315 23.46 3.58 5.15
CA GLY A 315 22.84 2.65 4.22
C GLY A 315 22.41 1.35 4.92
N GLU A 316 23.30 0.72 5.68
CA GLU A 316 23.01 -0.49 6.46
C GLU A 316 21.93 -0.26 7.51
N PHE A 317 22.00 0.84 8.26
CA PHE A 317 20.98 1.19 9.26
C PHE A 317 19.61 1.34 8.61
N LYS A 318 19.53 2.05 7.48
CA LYS A 318 18.26 2.27 6.76
C LYS A 318 17.76 1.00 6.07
N ALA A 319 18.65 0.14 5.59
CA ALA A 319 18.26 -1.16 5.04
C ALA A 319 17.57 -2.01 6.12
N ARG A 320 18.19 -2.18 7.29
CA ARG A 320 17.59 -2.87 8.44
C ARG A 320 16.30 -2.22 8.93
N TYR A 321 16.26 -0.89 8.97
CA TYR A 321 15.06 -0.14 9.35
C TYR A 321 13.86 -0.47 8.44
N PHE A 322 14.06 -0.45 7.12
CA PHE A 322 13.00 -0.79 6.16
C PHE A 322 12.70 -2.28 6.13
N GLU A 323 13.68 -3.14 6.31
CA GLU A 323 13.49 -4.59 6.44
C GLU A 323 12.56 -4.93 7.62
N TRP A 324 12.83 -4.41 8.80
CA TRP A 324 11.99 -4.63 9.98
C TRP A 324 10.58 -4.09 9.81
N ILE A 325 10.42 -2.88 9.30
CA ILE A 325 9.10 -2.29 9.05
C ILE A 325 8.28 -3.14 8.09
N ASN A 326 8.87 -3.56 6.98
CA ASN A 326 8.15 -4.33 5.97
C ASN A 326 7.84 -5.75 6.46
N THR A 327 8.80 -6.43 7.09
CA THR A 327 8.60 -7.78 7.62
C THR A 327 7.55 -7.81 8.70
N LEU A 328 7.67 -6.95 9.72
CA LEU A 328 6.67 -6.85 10.77
C LEU A 328 5.33 -6.36 10.24
N GLY A 329 5.32 -5.44 9.24
CA GLY A 329 4.13 -4.96 8.58
C GLY A 329 3.32 -6.08 7.94
N VAL A 330 3.99 -6.98 7.22
CA VAL A 330 3.34 -8.18 6.63
C VAL A 330 2.79 -9.08 7.72
N ILE A 331 3.57 -9.38 8.75
CA ILE A 331 3.15 -10.24 9.88
C ILE A 331 1.92 -9.63 10.57
N LEU A 332 1.96 -8.35 10.91
CA LEU A 332 0.84 -7.68 11.55
C LEU A 332 -0.40 -7.66 10.65
N GLN A 333 -0.22 -7.37 9.35
CA GLN A 333 -1.33 -7.32 8.39
C GLN A 333 -2.04 -8.67 8.25
N LEU A 334 -1.28 -9.76 8.21
CA LEU A 334 -1.84 -11.11 8.03
C LEU A 334 -2.46 -11.67 9.32
N PHE A 335 -1.83 -11.44 10.47
CA PHE A 335 -2.18 -12.17 11.69
C PHE A 335 -2.82 -11.31 12.79
N VAL A 336 -2.60 -10.01 12.80
CA VAL A 336 -2.98 -9.15 13.93
C VAL A 336 -4.12 -8.20 13.57
N VAL A 337 -4.04 -7.50 12.45
CA VAL A 337 -4.96 -6.41 12.08
C VAL A 337 -6.42 -6.85 12.10
N SER A 338 -6.74 -7.95 11.43
CA SER A 338 -8.12 -8.48 11.38
C SER A 338 -8.63 -8.88 12.75
N ARG A 339 -7.77 -9.45 13.60
CA ARG A 339 -8.12 -9.86 14.97
C ARG A 339 -8.35 -8.65 15.87
N VAL A 340 -7.48 -7.64 15.82
CA VAL A 340 -7.65 -6.40 16.59
C VAL A 340 -8.97 -5.73 16.23
N ILE A 341 -9.27 -5.57 14.94
CA ILE A 341 -10.51 -4.93 14.49
C ILE A 341 -11.74 -5.78 14.90
N LYS A 342 -11.65 -7.11 14.79
CA LYS A 342 -12.76 -8.02 15.11
C LYS A 342 -13.05 -8.09 16.62
N TYR A 343 -12.03 -8.23 17.45
CA TYR A 343 -12.21 -8.52 18.89
C TYR A 343 -12.13 -7.27 19.77
N ALA A 344 -11.26 -6.31 19.44
CA ALA A 344 -11.10 -5.08 20.19
C ALA A 344 -11.87 -3.89 19.60
N GLY A 345 -12.28 -4.01 18.33
CA GLY A 345 -13.07 -3.01 17.63
C GLY A 345 -12.23 -1.86 17.05
N LEU A 346 -12.89 -1.06 16.21
CA LEU A 346 -12.23 0.02 15.46
C LEU A 346 -11.70 1.14 16.36
N ARG A 347 -12.35 1.40 17.50
CA ARG A 347 -11.90 2.43 18.48
C ARG A 347 -10.55 2.10 19.08
N VAL A 348 -10.34 0.82 19.47
CA VAL A 348 -9.05 0.35 20.01
C VAL A 348 -7.99 0.38 18.92
N ALA A 349 -8.33 -0.06 17.71
CA ALA A 349 -7.41 -0.01 16.57
C ALA A 349 -6.91 1.42 16.28
N LEU A 350 -7.78 2.43 16.40
CA LEU A 350 -7.44 3.85 16.20
C LEU A 350 -6.44 4.39 17.22
N ILE A 351 -6.57 3.97 18.50
CA ILE A 351 -5.74 4.53 19.58
C ILE A 351 -4.39 3.81 19.75
N LEU A 352 -4.27 2.57 19.30
CA LEU A 352 -3.04 1.78 19.48
C LEU A 352 -1.81 2.44 18.85
N VAL A 353 -1.95 3.02 17.65
CA VAL A 353 -0.81 3.63 16.94
C VAL A 353 -0.32 4.90 17.63
N PRO A 354 -1.18 5.89 17.97
CA PRO A 354 -0.71 7.06 18.73
C PRO A 354 -0.18 6.71 20.12
N LEU A 355 -0.68 5.65 20.79
CA LEU A 355 -0.12 5.19 22.05
C LEU A 355 1.28 4.57 21.89
N ALA A 356 1.50 3.78 20.84
CA ALA A 356 2.82 3.24 20.53
C ALA A 356 3.81 4.37 20.19
N SER A 357 3.36 5.37 19.41
CA SER A 357 4.13 6.56 19.10
C SER A 357 4.50 7.36 20.37
N LEU A 358 3.50 7.61 21.23
CA LEU A 358 3.70 8.29 22.52
C LEU A 358 4.70 7.55 23.41
N ALA A 359 4.55 6.24 23.57
CA ALA A 359 5.49 5.42 24.35
C ALA A 359 6.90 5.48 23.76
N GLY A 360 7.05 5.32 22.43
CA GLY A 360 8.33 5.37 21.74
C GLY A 360 9.05 6.71 21.94
N TYR A 361 8.36 7.85 21.72
CA TYR A 361 8.97 9.17 21.89
C TYR A 361 9.22 9.55 23.36
N THR A 362 8.37 9.13 24.28
CA THR A 362 8.59 9.36 25.71
C THR A 362 9.82 8.59 26.19
N THR A 363 9.96 7.33 25.78
CA THR A 363 11.15 6.52 26.09
C THR A 363 12.41 7.12 25.47
N ALA A 364 12.34 7.56 24.20
CA ALA A 364 13.46 8.21 23.52
C ALA A 364 13.84 9.56 24.15
N LEU A 365 12.87 10.32 24.69
CA LEU A 365 13.11 11.57 25.40
C LEU A 365 13.84 11.32 26.73
N ALA A 366 13.45 10.27 27.47
CA ALA A 366 14.10 9.86 28.71
C ALA A 366 15.50 9.27 28.45
N MET A 367 15.63 8.44 27.41
CA MET A 367 16.87 7.76 27.01
C MET A 367 17.16 8.07 25.53
N PRO A 368 17.85 9.16 25.21
CA PRO A 368 18.09 9.60 23.83
C PRO A 368 19.17 8.76 23.14
N LEU A 369 18.93 7.45 23.05
CA LEU A 369 19.77 6.49 22.36
C LEU A 369 19.16 6.20 20.96
N ILE A 370 20.02 6.12 19.95
CA ILE A 370 19.58 5.82 18.58
C ILE A 370 18.84 4.47 18.49
N GLY A 371 19.26 3.46 19.27
CA GLY A 371 18.60 2.16 19.31
C GLY A 371 17.18 2.22 19.88
N VAL A 372 16.95 3.03 20.93
CA VAL A 372 15.61 3.26 21.49
C VAL A 372 14.70 3.92 20.47
N LEU A 373 15.21 4.97 19.80
CA LEU A 373 14.45 5.67 18.76
C LEU A 373 14.21 4.77 17.55
N PHE A 374 15.17 3.93 17.17
CA PHE A 374 14.99 2.94 16.10
C PHE A 374 13.82 2.00 16.39
N VAL A 375 13.79 1.39 17.58
CA VAL A 375 12.70 0.46 17.97
C VAL A 375 11.35 1.18 17.99
N GLY A 376 11.28 2.37 18.58
CA GLY A 376 10.06 3.18 18.62
C GLY A 376 9.56 3.53 17.22
N ARG A 377 10.45 3.94 16.32
CA ARG A 377 10.12 4.29 14.92
C ARG A 377 9.74 3.08 14.09
N VAL A 378 10.39 1.93 14.29
CA VAL A 378 9.98 0.67 13.62
C VAL A 378 8.59 0.28 14.08
N ALA A 379 8.29 0.31 15.38
CA ALA A 379 6.97 -0.02 15.91
C ALA A 379 5.88 0.92 15.36
N GLU A 380 6.10 2.24 15.41
CA GLU A 380 5.18 3.25 14.90
C GLU A 380 4.91 3.04 13.41
N SER A 381 5.97 2.95 12.58
CA SER A 381 5.84 2.81 11.13
C SER A 381 5.18 1.49 10.73
N THR A 382 5.50 0.40 11.42
CA THR A 382 4.89 -0.91 11.19
C THR A 382 3.39 -0.88 11.47
N LEU A 383 3.00 -0.30 12.60
CA LEU A 383 1.59 -0.15 12.97
C LEU A 383 0.85 0.82 12.03
N ASP A 384 1.50 1.89 11.57
CA ASP A 384 0.88 2.83 10.62
C ASP A 384 0.64 2.17 9.26
N TYR A 385 1.59 1.46 8.69
CA TYR A 385 1.44 0.79 7.41
C TYR A 385 0.44 -0.38 7.44
N SER A 386 0.26 -1.04 8.59
CA SER A 386 -0.66 -2.17 8.74
C SER A 386 -2.00 -1.76 9.36
N LEU A 387 -2.03 -1.55 10.66
CA LEU A 387 -3.26 -1.32 11.44
C LEU A 387 -3.92 0.02 11.11
N SER A 388 -3.14 1.12 11.12
CA SER A 388 -3.66 2.46 10.86
C SER A 388 -4.22 2.56 9.43
N ASN A 389 -3.51 2.01 8.44
CA ASN A 389 -3.96 2.04 7.05
C ASN A 389 -5.30 1.32 6.88
N THR A 390 -5.44 0.11 7.43
CA THR A 390 -6.69 -0.67 7.36
C THR A 390 -7.82 0.04 8.12
N THR A 391 -7.53 0.57 9.30
CA THR A 391 -8.49 1.31 10.12
C THR A 391 -8.99 2.57 9.41
N ARG A 392 -8.10 3.34 8.77
CA ARG A 392 -8.46 4.52 7.97
C ARG A 392 -9.40 4.16 6.81
N GLN A 393 -9.20 3.02 6.14
CA GLN A 393 -10.12 2.58 5.09
C GLN A 393 -11.51 2.22 5.67
N ALA A 394 -11.54 1.58 6.85
CA ALA A 394 -12.79 1.23 7.52
C ALA A 394 -13.59 2.47 7.97
N LEU A 395 -12.93 3.57 8.36
CA LEU A 395 -13.59 4.83 8.73
C LEU A 395 -14.44 5.44 7.60
N TRP A 396 -14.11 5.17 6.35
CA TRP A 396 -14.89 5.66 5.21
C TRP A 396 -16.22 4.92 5.02
N LEU A 397 -16.40 3.74 5.63
CA LEU A 397 -17.60 2.92 5.41
C LEU A 397 -18.89 3.60 5.90
N VAL A 398 -18.82 4.40 6.97
CA VAL A 398 -19.95 5.12 7.56
C VAL A 398 -20.20 6.50 6.94
N THR A 399 -19.52 6.85 5.85
CA THR A 399 -19.62 8.16 5.19
C THR A 399 -20.47 8.09 3.91
N SER A 400 -20.97 9.23 3.47
CA SER A 400 -21.73 9.35 2.21
C SER A 400 -20.85 9.03 0.99
N ARG A 401 -21.48 8.75 -0.16
CA ARG A 401 -20.78 8.52 -1.43
C ARG A 401 -19.91 9.71 -1.82
N ASP A 402 -20.44 10.93 -1.73
CA ASP A 402 -19.70 12.16 -2.04
C ASP A 402 -18.48 12.35 -1.13
N ALA A 403 -18.61 12.03 0.16
CA ALA A 403 -17.48 12.05 1.09
C ALA A 403 -16.40 11.03 0.71
N LYS A 404 -16.78 9.80 0.31
CA LYS A 404 -15.84 8.75 -0.12
C LYS A 404 -15.01 9.12 -1.34
N TYR A 405 -15.60 9.85 -2.29
CA TYR A 405 -14.91 10.18 -3.54
C TYR A 405 -14.21 11.55 -3.48
N LYS A 406 -14.83 12.57 -2.89
CA LYS A 406 -14.32 13.94 -2.88
C LYS A 406 -13.50 14.28 -1.63
N ALA A 407 -14.09 14.09 -0.44
CA ALA A 407 -13.42 14.44 0.81
C ALA A 407 -12.21 13.53 1.05
N LYS A 408 -12.29 12.23 0.71
CA LYS A 408 -11.16 11.30 0.80
C LYS A 408 -9.98 11.77 -0.04
N GLN A 409 -10.20 12.19 -1.28
CA GLN A 409 -9.13 12.66 -2.14
C GLN A 409 -8.43 13.89 -1.55
N VAL A 410 -9.20 14.85 -0.98
CA VAL A 410 -8.63 16.02 -0.34
C VAL A 410 -7.85 15.64 0.91
N ILE A 411 -8.38 14.76 1.76
CA ILE A 411 -7.70 14.33 3.00
C ILE A 411 -6.42 13.56 2.66
N ASP A 412 -6.50 12.58 1.76
CA ASP A 412 -5.37 11.73 1.40
C ASP A 412 -4.29 12.47 0.57
N THR A 413 -4.59 13.65 0.02
CA THR A 413 -3.65 14.43 -0.77
C THR A 413 -3.27 15.74 -0.08
N PHE A 414 -4.21 16.69 0.03
CA PHE A 414 -3.90 18.04 0.50
C PHE A 414 -3.63 18.08 2.01
N VAL A 415 -4.43 17.38 2.82
CA VAL A 415 -4.25 17.39 4.29
C VAL A 415 -2.96 16.71 4.68
N MET A 416 -2.62 15.58 4.05
CA MET A 416 -1.33 14.91 4.26
C MET A 416 -0.16 15.83 3.89
N ARG A 417 -0.22 16.50 2.73
CA ARG A 417 0.85 17.41 2.28
C ARG A 417 0.97 18.68 3.13
N ALA A 418 -0.15 19.17 3.66
CA ALA A 418 -0.13 20.25 4.63
C ALA A 418 0.61 19.84 5.92
N GLY A 419 0.39 18.61 6.40
CA GLY A 419 1.13 18.04 7.52
C GLY A 419 2.65 17.95 7.26
N ASP A 420 3.04 17.47 6.07
CA ASP A 420 4.45 17.45 5.64
C ASP A 420 5.06 18.86 5.65
N SER A 421 4.34 19.85 5.12
CA SER A 421 4.80 21.24 5.01
C SER A 421 4.95 21.91 6.38
N VAL A 422 3.98 21.72 7.27
CA VAL A 422 4.04 22.26 8.63
C VAL A 422 5.15 21.59 9.44
N SER A 423 5.36 20.27 9.26
CA SER A 423 6.50 19.58 9.87
C SER A 423 7.84 20.16 9.39
N ALA A 424 7.99 20.42 8.09
CA ALA A 424 9.20 21.05 7.55
C ALA A 424 9.41 22.48 8.08
N ALA A 425 8.34 23.25 8.22
CA ALA A 425 8.39 24.58 8.86
C ALA A 425 8.81 24.47 10.33
N LEU A 426 8.28 23.50 11.08
CA LEU A 426 8.67 23.23 12.47
C LEU A 426 10.17 22.91 12.56
N VAL A 427 10.68 22.08 11.65
CA VAL A 427 12.11 21.74 11.56
C VAL A 427 12.93 23.02 11.27
N TRP A 428 12.48 23.85 10.32
CA TRP A 428 13.18 25.09 9.94
C TRP A 428 13.27 26.07 11.11
N PHE A 429 12.15 26.33 11.79
CA PHE A 429 12.15 27.23 12.95
C PHE A 429 12.96 26.65 14.11
N GLY A 430 12.80 25.36 14.41
CA GLY A 430 13.51 24.69 15.48
C GLY A 430 15.04 24.65 15.27
N THR A 431 15.49 24.43 14.04
CA THR A 431 16.93 24.47 13.72
C THR A 431 17.51 25.89 13.81
N ARG A 432 16.77 26.91 13.38
CA ARG A 432 17.17 28.32 13.57
C ARG A 432 17.20 28.75 15.02
N ALA A 433 16.31 28.21 15.85
CA ALA A 433 16.32 28.41 17.30
C ALA A 433 17.35 27.52 18.02
N ALA A 434 18.25 26.85 17.28
CA ALA A 434 19.26 25.94 17.81
C ALA A 434 18.70 24.81 18.71
N LEU A 435 17.47 24.37 18.46
CA LEU A 435 16.84 23.28 19.23
C LEU A 435 17.57 21.95 19.01
N GLY A 436 17.92 21.29 20.12
CA GLY A 436 18.51 19.96 20.11
C GLY A 436 17.51 18.84 19.83
N ALA A 437 17.98 17.63 19.61
CA ALA A 437 17.15 16.44 19.37
C ALA A 437 16.10 16.22 20.48
N ARG A 438 16.45 16.48 21.75
CA ARG A 438 15.50 16.36 22.87
C ARG A 438 14.30 17.29 22.76
N ALA A 439 14.47 18.51 22.26
CA ALA A 439 13.36 19.43 22.07
C ALA A 439 12.38 18.94 21.01
N PHE A 440 12.88 18.40 19.90
CA PHE A 440 12.04 17.78 18.87
C PHE A 440 11.36 16.51 19.35
N LEU A 441 12.01 15.69 20.22
CA LEU A 441 11.36 14.56 20.87
C LEU A 441 10.22 15.01 21.78
N ALA A 442 10.40 16.07 22.58
CA ALA A 442 9.34 16.66 23.41
C ALA A 442 8.17 17.16 22.58
N VAL A 443 8.42 17.81 21.43
CA VAL A 443 7.40 18.21 20.48
C VAL A 443 6.64 17.00 19.95
N ASN A 444 7.33 15.91 19.60
CA ASN A 444 6.66 14.68 19.14
C ASN A 444 5.85 14.00 20.25
N VAL A 445 6.27 14.04 21.50
CA VAL A 445 5.44 13.60 22.64
C VAL A 445 4.14 14.41 22.68
N ALA A 446 4.21 15.76 22.61
CA ALA A 446 3.02 16.62 22.63
C ALA A 446 2.11 16.34 21.42
N LEU A 447 2.66 16.20 20.21
CA LEU A 447 1.91 15.85 19.00
C LEU A 447 1.27 14.46 19.10
N SER A 448 1.96 13.47 19.72
CA SER A 448 1.40 12.12 19.92
C SER A 448 0.23 12.14 20.91
N VAL A 449 0.28 12.98 21.95
CA VAL A 449 -0.86 13.22 22.85
C VAL A 449 -2.04 13.83 22.08
N ALA A 450 -1.79 14.84 21.26
CA ALA A 450 -2.82 15.44 20.42
C ALA A 450 -3.42 14.42 19.44
N TRP A 451 -2.58 13.57 18.84
CA TRP A 451 -3.03 12.50 17.96
C TRP A 451 -3.91 11.49 18.71
N ALA A 452 -3.51 11.06 19.91
CA ALA A 452 -4.30 10.16 20.74
C ALA A 452 -5.66 10.78 21.12
N ALA A 453 -5.71 12.07 21.46
CA ALA A 453 -6.95 12.79 21.73
C ALA A 453 -7.86 12.82 20.49
N MET A 454 -7.32 13.11 19.30
CA MET A 454 -8.10 13.08 18.04
C MET A 454 -8.60 11.67 17.70
N ALA A 455 -7.81 10.63 17.95
CA ALA A 455 -8.22 9.24 17.76
C ALA A 455 -9.40 8.86 18.67
N LEU A 456 -9.37 9.28 19.94
CA LEU A 456 -10.47 9.08 20.88
C LEU A 456 -11.74 9.82 20.43
N LEU A 457 -11.62 11.09 20.01
CA LEU A 457 -12.75 11.88 19.53
C LEU A 457 -13.36 11.26 18.27
N LEU A 458 -12.52 10.86 17.30
CA LEU A 458 -12.97 10.22 16.06
C LEU A 458 -13.66 8.88 16.34
N GLY A 459 -13.08 8.07 17.25
CA GLY A 459 -13.67 6.80 17.66
C GLY A 459 -15.05 6.94 18.30
N ARG A 460 -15.26 8.00 19.11
CA ARG A 460 -16.57 8.32 19.68
C ARG A 460 -17.58 8.75 18.61
N GLU A 461 -17.17 9.60 17.70
CA GLU A 461 -18.02 10.11 16.62
C GLU A 461 -18.38 9.01 15.62
N HIS A 462 -17.42 8.11 15.30
CA HIS A 462 -17.67 6.93 14.48
C HIS A 462 -18.76 6.03 15.08
N ALA A 463 -18.70 5.76 16.38
CA ALA A 463 -19.69 4.92 17.02
C ALA A 463 -21.09 5.53 16.99
N ARG A 464 -21.21 6.85 17.26
CA ARG A 464 -22.50 7.55 17.15
C ARG A 464 -23.12 7.42 15.76
N ARG A 465 -22.30 7.49 14.71
CA ARG A 465 -22.75 7.33 13.31
C ARG A 465 -23.16 5.91 12.97
N SER A 466 -22.42 4.91 13.45
CA SER A 466 -22.76 3.49 13.24
C SER A 466 -24.10 3.15 13.87
N GLU A 467 -24.33 3.55 15.11
CA GLU A 467 -25.60 3.32 15.81
C GLU A 467 -26.78 4.03 15.12
N GLY A 468 -26.59 5.25 14.62
CA GLY A 468 -27.61 5.98 13.87
C GLY A 468 -27.96 5.27 12.55
N SER A 469 -26.99 4.74 11.84
CA SER A 469 -27.20 4.01 10.58
C SER A 469 -27.96 2.70 10.78
N GLU A 470 -27.66 1.97 11.85
CA GLU A 470 -28.37 0.72 12.21
C GLU A 470 -29.82 0.96 12.58
N ARG A 471 -30.12 2.01 13.35
CA ARG A 471 -31.52 2.39 13.71
C ARG A 471 -32.33 2.76 12.47
N PHE A 472 -31.78 3.51 11.52
CA PHE A 472 -32.44 3.85 10.26
C PHE A 472 -32.65 2.62 9.36
N GLY A 473 -31.69 1.70 9.32
CA GLY A 473 -31.81 0.45 8.58
C GLY A 473 -32.85 -0.51 9.15
N ALA A 474 -32.94 -0.60 10.48
CA ALA A 474 -33.96 -1.40 11.17
C ALA A 474 -35.35 -0.82 10.95
N GLY A 475 -35.54 0.52 11.05
CA GLY A 475 -36.83 1.18 10.79
C GLY A 475 -37.38 0.90 9.38
N ARG A 476 -36.54 0.97 8.34
CA ARG A 476 -36.99 0.63 6.97
C ARG A 476 -37.36 -0.83 6.78
N ARG A 477 -36.70 -1.76 7.47
CA ARG A 477 -37.09 -3.19 7.40
C ARG A 477 -38.46 -3.45 8.05
N PHE A 478 -38.79 -2.74 9.10
CA PHE A 478 -40.13 -2.82 9.74
C PHE A 478 -41.22 -2.20 8.85
N GLU A 479 -40.97 -1.07 8.19
CA GLU A 479 -41.94 -0.46 7.25
C GLU A 479 -42.17 -1.32 5.99
N THR A 480 -41.17 -1.94 5.44
CA THR A 480 -41.32 -2.84 4.29
C THR A 480 -42.03 -4.15 4.67
N ALA A 481 -41.76 -4.67 5.85
CA ALA A 481 -42.47 -5.86 6.38
C ALA A 481 -43.95 -5.56 6.69
N GLY A 482 -44.24 -4.37 7.24
CA GLY A 482 -45.64 -3.92 7.53
C GLY A 482 -46.48 -3.68 6.27
N ARG A 483 -45.88 -3.11 5.20
CA ARG A 483 -46.57 -2.95 3.89
C ARG A 483 -46.80 -4.26 3.15
N GLY A 484 -45.89 -5.24 3.29
CA GLY A 484 -46.09 -6.58 2.73
C GLY A 484 -47.16 -7.40 3.40
N ALA A 485 -47.46 -7.14 4.70
CA ALA A 485 -48.52 -7.80 5.43
C ALA A 485 -49.90 -7.18 5.15
N ALA A 486 -49.98 -5.91 4.76
CA ALA A 486 -51.23 -5.22 4.45
C ALA A 486 -51.76 -5.44 3.01
N LEU A 487 -51.01 -6.15 2.15
CA LEU A 487 -51.37 -6.46 0.77
C LEU A 487 -51.66 -7.94 0.49
N ARG A 488 -52.02 -8.72 1.51
CA ARG A 488 -52.60 -10.06 1.30
C ARG A 488 -54.10 -9.96 1.53
N PRO A 489 -54.93 -10.21 0.45
CA PRO A 489 -56.38 -10.27 0.55
C PRO A 489 -56.85 -11.51 1.29
#